data_2ea855b3b5758ed14f139082862654d3
#
_entry.id   2ea855b3b5758ed14f139082862654d3
#
_cell.length_a   1.000
_cell.length_b   1.000
_cell.length_c   1.000
_cell.angle_alpha   90.00
_cell.angle_beta   90.00
_cell.angle_gamma   90.00
#
_symmetry.space_group_name_H-M   'P 1'
#
loop_
_entity.id
_entity.type
_entity.pdbx_description
1 polymer ?
#
loop_
_entity_poly.entity_id
_entity_poly.type
_entity_poly.pdbx_seq_one_letter_code
_entity_poly.pdbx_strand_id
1 'polypeptide(L)'
;MKYTVDMNDRPVYLQIYRQLRADIVGGAFAYGSKLPSKRLLAEELGVSTITTEHAYDLLCEEGYAQARERSGYFVVFRRSDGFAASDSRPPEPMRGKNIEHSKPEFSVSLLSRTMRKVIADCGEEILERSPHSGRIELREALRQYLARNRGISVDTDQIIVGSGAEYLYGLIVDLLGRDKTYAIESPSYEKIEQVYRAAGVRYELLPLSDDGIDGAALSGSKADVLHTTPYRSFPTGVTASASKRYEYINWAEKGGRFIVESDYDSEFSVSQKPADTLFVLSDRDNVIYLNTFSKTISPSLRVGYMVLPKRLVKIFEERLGFYSCTVPTFEQLVLTELLNSGDFERHINRVRRAKRRELNKA
;
A
#
# COMPACT_ATOMS: atom_id res chain seq x y z
N MET A 1 -40.56 28.93 3.57
CA MET A 1 -39.12 28.94 3.26
C MET A 1 -39.01 28.69 1.76
N LYS A 2 -38.14 29.44 1.07
CA LYS A 2 -38.07 29.31 -0.39
C LYS A 2 -36.77 28.62 -0.74
N TYR A 3 -36.81 27.27 -0.87
CA TYR A 3 -35.70 26.51 -1.43
C TYR A 3 -35.64 26.68 -2.95
N THR A 4 -34.46 26.62 -3.51
CA THR A 4 -34.27 26.70 -4.96
C THR A 4 -33.35 25.57 -5.41
N VAL A 5 -33.66 24.94 -6.55
CA VAL A 5 -32.82 23.90 -7.13
C VAL A 5 -32.49 24.25 -8.58
N ASP A 6 -31.25 24.05 -8.96
CA ASP A 6 -30.80 24.13 -10.34
C ASP A 6 -30.93 22.74 -10.99
N MET A 7 -31.80 22.64 -11.97
CA MET A 7 -32.07 21.37 -12.69
C MET A 7 -30.92 20.98 -13.62
N ASN A 8 -29.99 21.89 -13.92
CA ASN A 8 -28.81 21.64 -14.75
C ASN A 8 -27.61 21.15 -13.91
N ASP A 9 -27.59 21.46 -12.61
CA ASP A 9 -26.57 20.97 -11.67
C ASP A 9 -27.07 19.71 -10.95
N ARG A 10 -26.60 18.57 -11.38
CA ARG A 10 -27.01 17.25 -10.81
C ARG A 10 -25.96 16.72 -9.83
N PRO A 11 -26.37 15.96 -8.83
CA PRO A 11 -27.74 15.46 -8.55
C PRO A 11 -28.59 16.45 -7.70
N VAL A 12 -29.81 16.67 -8.12
CA VAL A 12 -30.76 17.62 -7.51
C VAL A 12 -31.09 17.29 -6.06
N TYR A 13 -31.16 16.01 -5.67
CA TYR A 13 -31.45 15.61 -4.29
C TYR A 13 -30.36 16.09 -3.31
N LEU A 14 -29.10 16.20 -3.74
CA LEU A 14 -28.02 16.73 -2.90
C LEU A 14 -28.17 18.24 -2.66
N GLN A 15 -28.73 19.00 -3.60
CA GLN A 15 -29.01 20.43 -3.41
C GLN A 15 -30.09 20.61 -2.35
N ILE A 16 -31.16 19.80 -2.40
CA ILE A 16 -32.23 19.79 -1.42
C ILE A 16 -31.70 19.41 -0.04
N TYR A 17 -30.93 18.31 0.03
CA TYR A 17 -30.30 17.84 1.26
C TYR A 17 -29.42 18.95 1.89
N ARG A 18 -28.57 19.62 1.11
CA ARG A 18 -27.67 20.68 1.63
C ARG A 18 -28.45 21.85 2.21
N GLN A 19 -29.51 22.27 1.57
CA GLN A 19 -30.34 23.38 2.03
C GLN A 19 -31.11 23.01 3.32
N LEU A 20 -31.72 21.84 3.37
CA LEU A 20 -32.42 21.36 4.58
C LEU A 20 -31.43 21.18 5.74
N ARG A 21 -30.24 20.62 5.47
CA ARG A 21 -29.20 20.47 6.48
C ARG A 21 -28.75 21.83 7.02
N ALA A 22 -28.53 22.82 6.14
CA ALA A 22 -28.16 24.18 6.56
C ALA A 22 -29.20 24.82 7.46
N ASP A 23 -30.49 24.62 7.16
CA ASP A 23 -31.60 25.14 7.97
C ASP A 23 -31.70 24.41 9.32
N ILE A 24 -31.49 23.11 9.36
CA ILE A 24 -31.45 22.34 10.61
C ILE A 24 -30.28 22.80 11.50
N VAL A 25 -29.08 22.87 10.94
CA VAL A 25 -27.88 23.32 11.66
C VAL A 25 -27.96 24.78 12.05
N GLY A 26 -28.53 25.62 11.20
CA GLY A 26 -28.78 27.04 11.46
C GLY A 26 -29.87 27.32 12.50
N GLY A 27 -30.63 26.27 12.90
CA GLY A 27 -31.71 26.39 13.91
C GLY A 27 -33.05 26.85 13.35
N ALA A 28 -33.22 26.91 12.03
CA ALA A 28 -34.52 27.23 11.42
C ALA A 28 -35.56 26.14 11.72
N PHE A 29 -35.08 24.89 11.92
CA PHE A 29 -35.85 23.76 12.45
C PHE A 29 -35.33 23.38 13.84
N ALA A 30 -36.15 23.54 14.86
CA ALA A 30 -35.78 23.19 16.22
C ALA A 30 -35.72 21.67 16.41
N TYR A 31 -34.93 21.20 17.40
CA TYR A 31 -34.92 19.80 17.80
C TYR A 31 -36.33 19.29 18.09
N GLY A 32 -36.70 18.15 17.57
CA GLY A 32 -38.02 17.54 17.70
C GLY A 32 -39.08 18.15 16.78
N SER A 33 -38.80 19.22 16.04
CA SER A 33 -39.74 19.79 15.08
C SER A 33 -39.92 18.89 13.86
N LYS A 34 -41.10 18.96 13.25
CA LYS A 34 -41.42 18.23 12.04
C LYS A 34 -40.94 18.96 10.82
N LEU A 35 -40.25 18.27 9.93
CA LEU A 35 -39.87 18.77 8.61
C LEU A 35 -41.05 18.79 7.65
N PRO A 36 -41.05 19.60 6.58
CA PRO A 36 -42.03 19.57 5.51
C PRO A 36 -42.24 18.15 4.99
N SER A 37 -43.46 17.82 4.54
CA SER A 37 -43.67 16.50 3.95
C SER A 37 -42.91 16.38 2.60
N LYS A 38 -42.44 15.18 2.27
CA LYS A 38 -41.73 14.96 1.00
C LYS A 38 -42.58 15.31 -0.24
N ARG A 39 -43.90 15.19 -0.14
CA ARG A 39 -44.81 15.56 -1.22
C ARG A 39 -44.95 17.05 -1.36
N LEU A 40 -45.12 17.78 -0.25
CA LEU A 40 -45.19 19.23 -0.25
C LEU A 40 -43.91 19.85 -0.79
N LEU A 41 -42.76 19.37 -0.31
CA LEU A 41 -41.46 19.87 -0.76
C LEU A 41 -41.19 19.57 -2.24
N ALA A 42 -41.62 18.41 -2.73
CA ALA A 42 -41.50 18.04 -4.14
C ALA A 42 -42.34 18.96 -5.04
N GLU A 43 -43.55 19.27 -4.61
CA GLU A 43 -44.48 20.18 -5.31
C GLU A 43 -43.91 21.63 -5.35
N GLU A 44 -43.43 22.13 -4.21
CA GLU A 44 -42.82 23.49 -4.13
C GLU A 44 -41.59 23.63 -5.02
N LEU A 45 -40.77 22.58 -5.15
CA LEU A 45 -39.52 22.59 -5.90
C LEU A 45 -39.67 22.14 -7.36
N GLY A 46 -40.85 21.66 -7.75
CA GLY A 46 -41.06 21.13 -9.10
C GLY A 46 -40.26 19.85 -9.40
N VAL A 47 -39.97 19.02 -8.41
CA VAL A 47 -39.18 17.78 -8.54
C VAL A 47 -40.04 16.55 -8.21
N SER A 48 -39.50 15.36 -8.50
CA SER A 48 -40.18 14.11 -8.14
C SER A 48 -40.14 13.87 -6.62
N THR A 49 -41.19 13.19 -6.09
CA THR A 49 -41.21 12.77 -4.68
C THR A 49 -40.06 11.85 -4.31
N ILE A 50 -39.53 11.07 -5.27
CA ILE A 50 -38.38 10.18 -5.09
C ILE A 50 -37.11 11.04 -4.87
N THR A 51 -36.97 12.17 -5.59
CA THR A 51 -35.82 13.07 -5.42
C THR A 51 -35.79 13.69 -4.02
N THR A 52 -36.95 14.11 -3.49
CA THR A 52 -37.05 14.63 -2.12
C THR A 52 -36.89 13.51 -1.08
N GLU A 53 -37.36 12.30 -1.36
CA GLU A 53 -37.18 11.13 -0.49
C GLU A 53 -35.68 10.81 -0.30
N HIS A 54 -34.91 10.76 -1.37
CA HIS A 54 -33.46 10.56 -1.28
C HIS A 54 -32.75 11.66 -0.44
N ALA A 55 -33.20 12.90 -0.53
CA ALA A 55 -32.65 13.96 0.32
C ALA A 55 -32.99 13.74 1.81
N TYR A 56 -34.18 13.27 2.12
CA TYR A 56 -34.60 12.94 3.49
C TYR A 56 -33.91 11.68 4.02
N ASP A 57 -33.69 10.68 3.17
CA ASP A 57 -32.96 9.47 3.56
C ASP A 57 -31.53 9.81 3.96
N LEU A 58 -30.82 10.68 3.21
CA LEU A 58 -29.51 11.19 3.61
C LEU A 58 -29.53 11.95 4.93
N LEU A 59 -30.56 12.79 5.18
CA LEU A 59 -30.69 13.48 6.46
C LEU A 59 -30.89 12.49 7.62
N CYS A 60 -31.55 11.36 7.37
CA CYS A 60 -31.75 10.31 8.36
C CYS A 60 -30.48 9.49 8.57
N GLU A 61 -29.79 9.10 7.50
CA GLU A 61 -28.52 8.35 7.55
C GLU A 61 -27.44 9.13 8.29
N GLU A 62 -27.36 10.45 8.07
CA GLU A 62 -26.40 11.30 8.75
C GLU A 62 -26.85 11.81 10.15
N GLY A 63 -28.03 11.39 10.61
CA GLY A 63 -28.51 11.69 11.96
C GLY A 63 -29.05 13.13 12.16
N TYR A 64 -29.37 13.86 11.10
CA TYR A 64 -30.05 15.17 11.19
C TYR A 64 -31.54 15.04 11.42
N ALA A 65 -32.16 14.01 10.87
CA ALA A 65 -33.58 13.74 10.98
C ALA A 65 -33.85 12.26 11.29
N GLN A 66 -35.05 11.96 11.74
CA GLN A 66 -35.55 10.61 11.95
C GLN A 66 -36.92 10.45 11.29
N ALA A 67 -37.09 9.41 10.50
CA ALA A 67 -38.37 9.03 9.97
C ALA A 67 -39.21 8.39 11.09
N ARG A 68 -40.48 8.84 11.22
CA ARG A 68 -41.50 8.21 12.11
C ARG A 68 -42.65 7.70 11.26
N GLU A 69 -42.91 6.42 11.39
CA GLU A 69 -43.96 5.76 10.61
C GLU A 69 -45.29 6.52 10.67
N ARG A 70 -45.87 6.76 9.52
CA ARG A 70 -47.15 7.51 9.32
C ARG A 70 -47.14 8.95 9.83
N SER A 71 -46.03 9.44 10.41
CA SER A 71 -45.95 10.77 11.02
C SER A 71 -45.02 11.73 10.23
N GLY A 72 -44.08 11.22 9.45
CA GLY A 72 -43.12 12.04 8.66
C GLY A 72 -41.74 12.09 9.26
N TYR A 73 -40.99 13.13 8.92
CA TYR A 73 -39.59 13.32 9.33
C TYR A 73 -39.47 14.36 10.43
N PHE A 74 -38.66 14.10 11.45
CA PHE A 74 -38.49 14.96 12.62
C PHE A 74 -36.99 15.22 12.84
N VAL A 75 -36.63 16.46 13.20
CA VAL A 75 -35.26 16.84 13.49
C VAL A 75 -34.78 16.18 14.79
N VAL A 76 -33.66 15.48 14.71
CA VAL A 76 -32.98 14.84 15.87
C VAL A 76 -31.60 15.45 16.13
N PHE A 77 -31.15 16.41 15.30
CA PHE A 77 -29.90 17.10 15.46
C PHE A 77 -29.97 18.14 16.60
N ARG A 78 -28.95 18.12 17.48
CA ARG A 78 -28.72 19.14 18.51
C ARG A 78 -27.36 19.78 18.30
N ARG A 79 -27.28 21.09 18.34
CA ARG A 79 -26.02 21.82 18.20
C ARG A 79 -25.01 21.47 19.29
N SER A 80 -25.49 21.01 20.45
CA SER A 80 -24.67 20.50 21.56
C SER A 80 -23.97 19.18 21.29
N ASP A 81 -24.40 18.43 20.26
CA ASP A 81 -23.88 17.08 19.97
C ASP A 81 -22.55 17.10 19.20
N GLY A 82 -21.90 18.26 19.10
CA GLY A 82 -20.51 18.37 18.62
C GLY A 82 -20.32 18.41 17.11
N PHE A 83 -21.39 18.32 16.32
CA PHE A 83 -21.33 18.49 14.87
C PHE A 83 -21.34 19.97 14.51
N ALA A 84 -20.20 20.66 14.67
CA ALA A 84 -20.05 22.00 14.15
C ALA A 84 -20.06 21.93 12.62
N ALA A 85 -21.01 22.60 11.97
CA ALA A 85 -20.89 22.84 10.55
C ALA A 85 -19.62 23.67 10.33
N SER A 86 -18.64 23.08 9.69
CA SER A 86 -17.44 23.80 9.29
C SER A 86 -17.83 24.73 8.16
N ASP A 87 -17.85 26.06 8.43
CA ASP A 87 -17.88 27.10 7.40
C ASP A 87 -16.57 27.20 6.61
N SER A 88 -15.71 26.20 6.76
CA SER A 88 -14.47 26.13 5.99
C SER A 88 -14.82 25.89 4.52
N ARG A 89 -14.59 26.90 3.68
CA ARG A 89 -14.38 26.66 2.25
C ARG A 89 -13.44 25.48 2.12
N PRO A 90 -13.73 24.51 1.21
CA PRO A 90 -12.74 23.48 0.92
C PRO A 90 -11.39 24.19 0.69
N PRO A 91 -10.31 23.77 1.33
CA PRO A 91 -9.01 24.33 1.06
C PRO A 91 -8.79 24.26 -0.45
N GLU A 92 -8.37 25.38 -1.06
CA GLU A 92 -7.95 25.36 -2.45
C GLU A 92 -6.97 24.19 -2.60
N PRO A 93 -7.12 23.35 -3.63
CA PRO A 93 -6.21 22.25 -3.83
C PRO A 93 -4.80 22.84 -3.88
N MET A 94 -3.99 22.57 -2.85
CA MET A 94 -2.57 22.88 -2.91
C MET A 94 -2.03 22.21 -4.16
N ARG A 95 -1.76 23.00 -5.20
CA ARG A 95 -0.95 22.56 -6.33
C ARG A 95 0.43 22.31 -5.76
N GLY A 96 0.65 21.07 -5.28
CA GLY A 96 1.96 20.61 -4.90
C GLY A 96 2.91 20.83 -6.07
N LYS A 97 4.13 21.28 -5.77
CA LYS A 97 5.23 21.33 -6.73
C LYS A 97 5.22 20.00 -7.48
N ASN A 98 5.28 20.07 -8.81
CA ASN A 98 5.27 18.95 -9.72
C ASN A 98 6.18 17.83 -9.20
N ILE A 99 5.60 16.85 -8.54
CA ILE A 99 6.20 15.53 -8.43
C ILE A 99 6.12 15.02 -9.87
N GLU A 100 7.25 14.73 -10.47
CA GLU A 100 7.28 14.09 -11.79
C GLU A 100 6.46 12.81 -11.72
N HIS A 101 5.22 12.91 -12.16
CA HIS A 101 4.33 11.78 -12.31
C HIS A 101 4.75 11.05 -13.60
N SER A 102 5.69 10.13 -13.49
CA SER A 102 5.78 9.06 -14.49
C SER A 102 4.38 8.44 -14.57
N LYS A 103 3.79 8.43 -15.79
CA LYS A 103 2.47 7.84 -15.98
C LYS A 103 2.49 6.41 -15.44
N PRO A 104 1.56 6.03 -14.55
CA PRO A 104 1.54 4.68 -14.02
C PRO A 104 1.41 3.69 -15.19
N GLU A 105 2.34 2.76 -15.30
CA GLU A 105 2.32 1.72 -16.34
C GLU A 105 1.17 0.73 -16.14
N PHE A 106 0.62 0.67 -14.90
CA PHE A 106 -0.48 -0.22 -14.54
C PHE A 106 -1.83 0.31 -14.99
N SER A 107 -2.68 -0.56 -15.52
CA SER A 107 -3.99 -0.20 -16.06
C SER A 107 -4.99 0.16 -14.96
N VAL A 108 -5.43 1.42 -14.91
CA VAL A 108 -6.47 1.89 -13.99
C VAL A 108 -7.79 1.12 -14.19
N SER A 109 -8.16 0.79 -15.44
CA SER A 109 -9.37 0.02 -15.72
C SER A 109 -9.31 -1.41 -15.19
N LEU A 110 -8.13 -2.04 -15.23
CA LEU A 110 -7.90 -3.34 -14.63
C LEU A 110 -8.02 -3.26 -13.10
N LEU A 111 -7.34 -2.29 -12.49
CA LEU A 111 -7.40 -2.08 -11.04
C LEU A 111 -8.85 -1.86 -10.58
N SER A 112 -9.59 -0.96 -11.24
CA SER A 112 -10.98 -0.66 -10.92
C SER A 112 -11.92 -1.88 -11.07
N ARG A 113 -11.68 -2.73 -12.08
CA ARG A 113 -12.42 -3.99 -12.26
C ARG A 113 -12.14 -4.96 -11.12
N THR A 114 -10.86 -5.12 -10.75
CA THR A 114 -10.45 -6.01 -9.67
C THR A 114 -11.00 -5.55 -8.32
N MET A 115 -10.94 -4.23 -8.04
CA MET A 115 -11.51 -3.66 -6.80
C MET A 115 -13.02 -3.94 -6.69
N ARG A 116 -13.79 -3.72 -7.77
CA ARG A 116 -15.23 -4.03 -7.77
C ARG A 116 -15.52 -5.51 -7.56
N LYS A 117 -14.71 -6.38 -8.17
CA LYS A 117 -14.82 -7.82 -7.97
C LYS A 117 -14.60 -8.19 -6.50
N VAL A 118 -13.53 -7.69 -5.89
CA VAL A 118 -13.21 -7.95 -4.47
C VAL A 118 -14.33 -7.46 -3.55
N ILE A 119 -14.89 -6.27 -3.80
CA ILE A 119 -16.02 -5.76 -3.00
C ILE A 119 -17.23 -6.69 -3.13
N ALA A 120 -17.52 -7.17 -4.34
CA ALA A 120 -18.68 -8.05 -4.58
C ALA A 120 -18.49 -9.45 -3.97
N ASP A 121 -17.26 -9.99 -4.04
CA ASP A 121 -16.99 -11.39 -3.65
C ASP A 121 -16.72 -11.52 -2.14
N CYS A 122 -16.02 -10.54 -1.54
CA CYS A 122 -15.58 -10.60 -0.14
C CYS A 122 -16.55 -9.88 0.84
N GLY A 123 -17.42 -8.99 0.35
CA GLY A 123 -18.42 -8.33 1.20
C GLY A 123 -17.81 -7.66 2.43
N GLU A 124 -18.33 -8.00 3.63
CA GLU A 124 -17.89 -7.41 4.90
C GLU A 124 -16.47 -7.80 5.33
N GLU A 125 -15.91 -8.87 4.76
CA GLU A 125 -14.54 -9.33 5.06
C GLU A 125 -13.49 -8.26 4.79
N ILE A 126 -13.74 -7.35 3.84
CA ILE A 126 -12.84 -6.23 3.53
C ILE A 126 -12.65 -5.26 4.71
N LEU A 127 -13.57 -5.27 5.68
CA LEU A 127 -13.57 -4.43 6.88
C LEU A 127 -12.90 -5.11 8.08
N GLU A 128 -12.56 -6.39 7.98
CA GLU A 128 -11.91 -7.12 9.05
C GLU A 128 -10.47 -6.69 9.24
N ARG A 129 -9.98 -6.82 10.47
CA ARG A 129 -8.58 -6.56 10.81
C ARG A 129 -7.70 -7.69 10.29
N SER A 130 -6.63 -7.34 9.58
CA SER A 130 -5.63 -8.32 9.13
C SER A 130 -4.73 -8.80 10.27
N PRO A 131 -4.31 -10.08 10.26
CA PRO A 131 -3.25 -10.58 11.12
C PRO A 131 -1.96 -9.76 10.97
N HIS A 132 -1.09 -9.77 11.98
CA HIS A 132 0.18 -8.99 12.00
C HIS A 132 1.09 -9.27 10.79
N SER A 133 1.15 -10.50 10.32
CA SER A 133 1.94 -10.89 9.15
C SER A 133 1.25 -10.65 7.80
N GLY A 134 0.01 -10.14 7.82
CA GLY A 134 -0.86 -10.00 6.66
C GLY A 134 -1.80 -11.20 6.45
N ARG A 135 -2.80 -11.02 5.60
CA ARG A 135 -3.81 -12.04 5.31
C ARG A 135 -3.19 -13.28 4.68
N ILE A 136 -3.69 -14.42 5.07
CA ILE A 136 -3.19 -15.72 4.60
C ILE A 136 -3.36 -15.86 3.07
N GLU A 137 -4.45 -15.31 2.52
CA GLU A 137 -4.76 -15.35 1.10
C GLU A 137 -3.68 -14.65 0.28
N LEU A 138 -3.23 -13.45 0.73
CA LEU A 138 -2.16 -12.73 0.06
C LEU A 138 -0.83 -13.46 0.21
N ARG A 139 -0.51 -13.94 1.41
CA ARG A 139 0.75 -14.66 1.65
C ARG A 139 0.84 -15.94 0.83
N GLU A 140 -0.27 -16.67 0.67
CA GLU A 140 -0.33 -17.85 -0.20
C GLU A 140 -0.17 -17.49 -1.69
N ALA A 141 -0.84 -16.42 -2.15
CA ALA A 141 -0.68 -15.93 -3.52
C ALA A 141 0.76 -15.48 -3.79
N LEU A 142 1.40 -14.80 -2.83
CA LEU A 142 2.82 -14.41 -2.89
C LEU A 142 3.74 -15.63 -2.90
N ARG A 143 3.49 -16.64 -2.06
CA ARG A 143 4.25 -17.90 -2.04
C ARG A 143 4.27 -18.56 -3.41
N GLN A 144 3.11 -18.68 -4.04
CA GLN A 144 2.99 -19.26 -5.37
C GLN A 144 3.66 -18.39 -6.44
N TYR A 145 3.49 -17.08 -6.37
CA TYR A 145 4.14 -16.14 -7.28
C TYR A 145 5.68 -16.23 -7.19
N LEU A 146 6.23 -16.23 -5.98
CA LEU A 146 7.66 -16.32 -5.72
C LEU A 146 8.26 -17.63 -6.22
N ALA A 147 7.58 -18.75 -5.99
CA ALA A 147 8.01 -20.05 -6.49
C ALA A 147 8.10 -20.07 -8.03
N ARG A 148 7.09 -19.54 -8.72
CA ARG A 148 7.05 -19.51 -10.20
C ARG A 148 8.02 -18.50 -10.82
N ASN A 149 8.16 -17.32 -10.21
CA ASN A 149 8.84 -16.19 -10.87
C ASN A 149 10.26 -15.95 -10.35
N ARG A 150 10.58 -16.36 -9.11
CA ARG A 150 11.88 -16.14 -8.47
C ARG A 150 12.58 -17.42 -8.04
N GLY A 151 11.93 -18.57 -8.15
CA GLY A 151 12.47 -19.84 -7.65
C GLY A 151 12.54 -19.91 -6.11
N ILE A 152 11.87 -18.99 -5.41
CA ILE A 152 11.83 -18.94 -3.95
C ILE A 152 10.73 -19.86 -3.45
N SER A 153 11.12 -21.01 -2.87
CA SER A 153 10.22 -22.00 -2.26
C SER A 153 10.24 -21.85 -0.75
N VAL A 154 9.16 -21.34 -0.16
CA VAL A 154 9.06 -21.04 1.27
C VAL A 154 7.69 -21.42 1.81
N ASP A 155 7.55 -21.46 3.14
CA ASP A 155 6.28 -21.62 3.82
C ASP A 155 5.59 -20.25 3.98
N THR A 156 4.26 -20.25 4.09
CA THR A 156 3.49 -18.98 4.18
C THR A 156 3.80 -18.17 5.44
N ASP A 157 4.25 -18.82 6.53
CA ASP A 157 4.64 -18.16 7.77
C ASP A 157 5.94 -17.36 7.66
N GLN A 158 6.77 -17.64 6.64
CA GLN A 158 7.97 -16.87 6.34
C GLN A 158 7.66 -15.52 5.66
N ILE A 159 6.44 -15.33 5.13
CA ILE A 159 6.06 -14.14 4.36
C ILE A 159 5.37 -13.12 5.27
N ILE A 160 5.95 -11.93 5.36
CA ILE A 160 5.42 -10.81 6.15
C ILE A 160 5.08 -9.66 5.21
N VAL A 161 3.84 -9.18 5.29
CA VAL A 161 3.32 -8.05 4.50
C VAL A 161 3.43 -6.76 5.30
N GLY A 162 3.86 -5.67 4.66
CA GLY A 162 3.99 -4.36 5.30
C GLY A 162 3.81 -3.18 4.34
N SER A 163 3.67 -1.98 4.86
CA SER A 163 3.34 -0.75 4.13
C SER A 163 4.53 -0.16 3.35
N GLY A 164 5.17 -0.98 2.54
CA GLY A 164 6.29 -0.59 1.68
C GLY A 164 7.66 -0.82 2.32
N ALA A 165 8.73 -0.57 1.54
CA ALA A 165 10.08 -0.94 1.90
C ALA A 165 10.58 -0.23 3.17
N GLU A 166 10.32 1.07 3.32
CA GLU A 166 10.80 1.85 4.46
C GLU A 166 10.27 1.30 5.80
N TYR A 167 8.99 0.90 5.82
CA TYR A 167 8.40 0.25 6.99
C TYR A 167 9.06 -1.10 7.28
N LEU A 168 9.27 -1.91 6.24
CA LEU A 168 9.90 -3.22 6.38
C LEU A 168 11.36 -3.12 6.83
N TYR A 169 12.10 -2.09 6.39
CA TYR A 169 13.47 -1.84 6.91
C TYR A 169 13.46 -1.56 8.41
N GLY A 170 12.49 -0.79 8.90
CA GLY A 170 12.29 -0.56 10.34
C GLY A 170 12.00 -1.86 11.10
N LEU A 171 11.09 -2.70 10.58
CA LEU A 171 10.79 -4.01 11.18
C LEU A 171 12.02 -4.93 11.21
N ILE A 172 12.87 -4.91 10.17
CA ILE A 172 14.11 -5.70 10.14
C ILE A 172 15.07 -5.24 11.26
N VAL A 173 15.18 -3.94 11.49
CA VAL A 173 15.98 -3.41 12.60
C VAL A 173 15.44 -3.90 13.95
N ASP A 174 14.13 -3.82 14.16
CA ASP A 174 13.50 -4.27 15.41
C ASP A 174 13.60 -5.81 15.57
N LEU A 175 13.58 -6.56 14.47
CA LEU A 175 13.75 -8.01 14.47
C LEU A 175 15.19 -8.44 14.80
N LEU A 176 16.17 -7.88 14.09
CA LEU A 176 17.58 -8.30 14.21
C LEU A 176 18.28 -7.68 15.43
N GLY A 177 17.88 -6.47 15.81
CA GLY A 177 18.41 -5.75 16.97
C GLY A 177 19.09 -4.43 16.60
N ARG A 178 18.89 -3.42 17.46
CA ARG A 178 19.46 -2.07 17.31
C ARG A 178 20.94 -1.99 17.74
N ASP A 179 21.44 -3.02 18.39
CA ASP A 179 22.85 -3.19 18.77
C ASP A 179 23.74 -3.60 17.60
N LYS A 180 23.12 -4.08 16.52
CA LYS A 180 23.80 -4.50 15.30
C LYS A 180 24.38 -3.36 14.49
N THR A 181 25.45 -3.65 13.74
CA THR A 181 26.00 -2.75 12.72
C THR A 181 25.53 -3.20 11.33
N TYR A 182 24.99 -2.26 10.56
CA TYR A 182 24.44 -2.50 9.22
C TYR A 182 25.39 -1.96 8.16
N ALA A 183 25.86 -2.80 7.24
CA ALA A 183 26.58 -2.36 6.05
C ALA A 183 25.60 -2.07 4.94
N ILE A 184 25.75 -0.93 4.27
CA ILE A 184 24.90 -0.49 3.15
C ILE A 184 25.78 -0.24 1.95
N GLU A 185 25.43 -0.72 0.78
CA GLU A 185 26.10 -0.37 -0.47
C GLU A 185 25.99 1.15 -0.74
N SER A 186 27.04 1.77 -1.30
CA SER A 186 27.06 3.21 -1.56
C SER A 186 27.67 3.52 -2.95
N PRO A 187 26.99 4.36 -3.77
CA PRO A 187 25.69 4.98 -3.49
C PRO A 187 24.53 3.99 -3.56
N SER A 188 23.48 4.23 -2.76
CA SER A 188 22.27 3.42 -2.74
C SER A 188 21.01 4.29 -2.68
N TYR A 189 19.84 3.68 -2.57
CA TYR A 189 18.60 4.40 -2.33
C TYR A 189 18.64 5.10 -0.96
N GLU A 190 18.68 6.44 -0.96
CA GLU A 190 18.89 7.26 0.22
C GLU A 190 18.00 6.90 1.43
N LYS A 191 16.79 6.44 1.18
CA LYS A 191 15.88 6.09 2.27
C LYS A 191 16.32 4.88 3.08
N ILE A 192 17.19 4.02 2.55
CA ILE A 192 17.76 2.91 3.32
C ILE A 192 18.61 3.50 4.45
N GLU A 193 19.53 4.40 4.10
CA GLU A 193 20.37 5.07 5.09
C GLU A 193 19.55 5.93 6.06
N GLN A 194 18.55 6.68 5.55
CA GLN A 194 17.68 7.53 6.37
C GLN A 194 16.90 6.72 7.41
N VAL A 195 16.37 5.54 7.05
CA VAL A 195 15.65 4.65 7.98
C VAL A 195 16.61 4.12 9.05
N TYR A 196 17.79 3.65 8.68
CA TYR A 196 18.76 3.14 9.66
C TYR A 196 19.26 4.23 10.60
N ARG A 197 19.50 5.45 10.08
CA ARG A 197 19.84 6.63 10.89
C ARG A 197 18.70 6.98 11.85
N ALA A 198 17.46 7.00 11.38
CA ALA A 198 16.28 7.28 12.21
C ALA A 198 16.04 6.21 13.28
N ALA A 199 16.37 4.95 12.98
CA ALA A 199 16.31 3.85 13.93
C ALA A 199 17.44 3.90 14.98
N GLY A 200 18.44 4.78 14.83
CA GLY A 200 19.55 4.94 15.77
C GLY A 200 20.56 3.79 15.74
N VAL A 201 20.61 2.99 14.67
CA VAL A 201 21.58 1.90 14.53
C VAL A 201 22.91 2.39 13.96
N ARG A 202 23.98 1.67 14.27
CA ARG A 202 25.28 1.88 13.64
C ARG A 202 25.24 1.37 12.21
N TYR A 203 25.75 2.14 11.28
CA TYR A 203 25.90 1.69 9.89
C TYR A 203 27.21 2.14 9.28
N GLU A 204 27.65 1.41 8.27
CA GLU A 204 28.80 1.73 7.42
C GLU A 204 28.40 1.68 5.95
N LEU A 205 29.05 2.52 5.14
CA LEU A 205 28.80 2.60 3.70
C LEU A 205 29.91 1.86 2.97
N LEU A 206 29.54 0.86 2.17
CA LEU A 206 30.47 0.07 1.35
C LEU A 206 30.41 0.55 -0.10
N PRO A 207 31.53 1.00 -0.69
CA PRO A 207 31.55 1.52 -2.06
C PRO A 207 31.16 0.44 -3.08
N LEU A 208 30.39 0.85 -4.10
CA LEU A 208 30.10 0.03 -5.27
C LEU A 208 31.22 0.13 -6.29
N SER A 209 31.63 -1.01 -6.84
CA SER A 209 32.40 -1.15 -8.06
C SER A 209 31.48 -1.40 -9.28
N ASP A 210 32.05 -1.66 -10.44
CA ASP A 210 31.28 -1.88 -11.69
C ASP A 210 30.40 -3.15 -11.66
N ASP A 211 30.72 -4.12 -10.80
CA ASP A 211 30.05 -5.42 -10.73
C ASP A 211 29.46 -5.77 -9.36
N GLY A 212 29.37 -4.79 -8.46
CA GLY A 212 28.81 -4.95 -7.11
C GLY A 212 29.64 -4.22 -6.04
N ILE A 213 29.49 -4.59 -4.78
CA ILE A 213 30.25 -3.98 -3.67
C ILE A 213 31.74 -4.31 -3.82
N ASP A 214 32.60 -3.31 -3.55
CA ASP A 214 34.03 -3.51 -3.54
C ASP A 214 34.44 -4.65 -2.59
N GLY A 215 35.23 -5.59 -3.10
CA GLY A 215 35.59 -6.80 -2.34
C GLY A 215 36.48 -6.54 -1.14
N ALA A 216 37.39 -5.56 -1.25
CA ALA A 216 38.27 -5.18 -0.13
C ALA A 216 37.45 -4.51 0.98
N ALA A 217 36.52 -3.61 0.61
CA ALA A 217 35.61 -2.96 1.55
C ALA A 217 34.71 -4.00 2.25
N LEU A 218 34.12 -4.93 1.51
CA LEU A 218 33.27 -5.98 2.06
C LEU A 218 34.07 -6.90 3.01
N SER A 219 35.24 -7.36 2.61
CA SER A 219 36.07 -8.24 3.43
C SER A 219 36.58 -7.59 4.72
N GLY A 220 36.83 -6.27 4.68
CA GLY A 220 37.22 -5.47 5.82
C GLY A 220 36.06 -5.08 6.77
N SER A 221 34.84 -5.18 6.32
CA SER A 221 33.65 -4.83 7.09
C SER A 221 33.45 -5.75 8.29
N LYS A 222 33.12 -5.12 9.43
CA LYS A 222 32.77 -5.80 10.70
C LYS A 222 31.26 -5.77 10.97
N ALA A 223 30.46 -5.36 10.00
CA ALA A 223 29.01 -5.33 10.14
C ALA A 223 28.41 -6.70 10.44
N ASP A 224 27.29 -6.69 11.11
CA ASP A 224 26.49 -7.89 11.42
C ASP A 224 25.47 -8.20 10.32
N VAL A 225 25.07 -7.17 9.56
CA VAL A 225 24.02 -7.24 8.55
C VAL A 225 24.48 -6.49 7.29
N LEU A 226 24.39 -7.12 6.13
CA LEU A 226 24.58 -6.47 4.84
C LEU A 226 23.24 -6.16 4.20
N HIS A 227 22.94 -4.89 3.92
CA HIS A 227 21.81 -4.50 3.10
C HIS A 227 22.30 -4.15 1.69
N THR A 228 21.85 -4.90 0.70
CA THR A 228 22.29 -4.75 -0.69
C THR A 228 21.11 -4.88 -1.66
N THR A 229 21.24 -4.27 -2.83
CA THR A 229 20.34 -4.40 -3.98
C THR A 229 21.08 -5.07 -5.13
N PRO A 230 21.15 -6.41 -5.18
CA PRO A 230 22.04 -7.11 -6.11
C PRO A 230 21.68 -6.91 -7.58
N TYR A 231 20.44 -6.50 -7.87
CA TYR A 231 19.97 -6.28 -9.23
C TYR A 231 19.61 -4.81 -9.46
N ARG A 232 20.33 -4.14 -10.37
CA ARG A 232 20.12 -2.75 -10.79
C ARG A 232 20.01 -1.78 -9.62
N SER A 233 21.04 -1.80 -8.75
CA SER A 233 21.12 -0.90 -7.60
C SER A 233 20.89 0.56 -8.02
N PHE A 234 19.96 1.24 -7.37
CA PHE A 234 19.69 2.65 -7.61
C PHE A 234 20.60 3.52 -6.74
N PRO A 235 21.18 4.62 -7.27
CA PRO A 235 20.94 5.22 -8.59
C PRO A 235 21.89 4.71 -9.70
N THR A 236 22.87 3.87 -9.39
CA THR A 236 23.95 3.49 -10.30
C THR A 236 23.49 2.55 -11.43
N GLY A 237 22.49 1.74 -11.19
CA GLY A 237 22.09 0.65 -12.09
C GLY A 237 23.01 -0.57 -12.07
N VAL A 238 24.01 -0.59 -11.21
CA VAL A 238 24.95 -1.72 -11.04
C VAL A 238 24.19 -2.98 -10.70
N THR A 239 24.57 -4.08 -11.33
CA THR A 239 24.06 -5.42 -11.04
C THR A 239 25.23 -6.29 -10.58
N ALA A 240 25.08 -6.86 -9.40
CA ALA A 240 26.12 -7.75 -8.84
C ALA A 240 26.33 -8.96 -9.76
N SER A 241 27.59 -9.20 -10.15
CA SER A 241 27.98 -10.38 -10.91
C SER A 241 27.69 -11.67 -10.12
N ALA A 242 27.66 -12.82 -10.79
CA ALA A 242 27.50 -14.09 -10.09
C ALA A 242 28.57 -14.28 -9.02
N SER A 243 29.83 -13.94 -9.33
CA SER A 243 30.94 -14.01 -8.37
C SER A 243 30.71 -13.13 -7.15
N LYS A 244 30.23 -11.91 -7.34
CA LYS A 244 29.93 -10.98 -6.25
C LYS A 244 28.80 -11.46 -5.36
N ARG A 245 27.75 -12.06 -5.94
CA ARG A 245 26.67 -12.66 -5.15
C ARG A 245 27.16 -13.76 -4.24
N TYR A 246 28.02 -14.65 -4.75
CA TYR A 246 28.67 -15.66 -3.91
C TYR A 246 29.64 -15.07 -2.89
N GLU A 247 30.32 -13.97 -3.22
CA GLU A 247 31.18 -13.24 -2.28
C GLU A 247 30.38 -12.72 -1.09
N TYR A 248 29.17 -12.13 -1.33
CA TYR A 248 28.28 -11.65 -0.28
C TYR A 248 27.80 -12.80 0.62
N ILE A 249 27.38 -13.91 0.03
CA ILE A 249 26.96 -15.11 0.75
C ILE A 249 28.10 -15.64 1.62
N ASN A 250 29.28 -15.84 1.06
CA ASN A 250 30.45 -16.33 1.78
C ASN A 250 30.87 -15.38 2.93
N TRP A 251 30.77 -14.05 2.72
CA TRP A 251 31.05 -13.07 3.77
C TRP A 251 30.07 -13.21 4.93
N ALA A 252 28.80 -13.37 4.63
CA ALA A 252 27.76 -13.53 5.66
C ALA A 252 27.88 -14.87 6.40
N GLU A 253 28.15 -15.97 5.69
CA GLU A 253 28.29 -17.30 6.28
C GLU A 253 29.49 -17.42 7.24
N LYS A 254 30.66 -16.92 6.83
CA LYS A 254 31.87 -16.94 7.65
C LYS A 254 31.70 -16.20 8.98
N GLY A 255 30.89 -15.16 9.01
CA GLY A 255 30.65 -14.33 10.19
C GLY A 255 29.38 -14.66 10.97
N GLY A 256 28.56 -15.61 10.52
CA GLY A 256 27.23 -15.85 11.10
C GLY A 256 26.29 -14.66 10.94
N ARG A 257 26.45 -13.89 9.88
CA ARG A 257 25.81 -12.59 9.61
C ARG A 257 24.52 -12.77 8.81
N PHE A 258 23.73 -11.70 8.72
CA PHE A 258 22.54 -11.64 7.90
C PHE A 258 22.76 -10.80 6.63
N ILE A 259 21.98 -11.12 5.60
CA ILE A 259 21.85 -10.29 4.40
C ILE A 259 20.40 -9.82 4.30
N VAL A 260 20.18 -8.56 4.00
CA VAL A 260 18.89 -7.99 3.56
C VAL A 260 19.02 -7.75 2.06
N GLU A 261 18.31 -8.55 1.28
CA GLU A 261 18.27 -8.45 -0.18
C GLU A 261 17.05 -7.65 -0.61
N SER A 262 17.25 -6.41 -1.09
CA SER A 262 16.21 -5.60 -1.72
C SER A 262 16.11 -5.92 -3.21
N ASP A 263 14.92 -6.32 -3.67
CA ASP A 263 14.66 -6.74 -5.05
C ASP A 263 13.47 -5.98 -5.66
N TYR A 264 13.64 -4.69 -5.92
CA TYR A 264 12.55 -3.79 -6.33
C TYR A 264 12.37 -3.64 -7.84
N ASP A 265 13.31 -4.09 -8.68
CA ASP A 265 13.31 -3.85 -10.13
C ASP A 265 13.41 -5.14 -10.98
N SER A 266 13.56 -6.28 -10.38
CA SER A 266 13.79 -7.54 -11.09
C SER A 266 12.60 -7.99 -11.94
N GLU A 267 11.37 -7.66 -11.55
CA GLU A 267 10.17 -7.96 -12.32
C GLU A 267 10.22 -7.36 -13.72
N PHE A 268 10.85 -6.21 -13.89
CA PHE A 268 11.00 -5.55 -15.19
C PHE A 268 12.29 -5.89 -15.93
N SER A 269 12.98 -6.93 -15.51
CA SER A 269 14.15 -7.44 -16.23
C SER A 269 13.79 -7.81 -17.66
N VAL A 270 14.64 -7.35 -18.59
CA VAL A 270 14.53 -7.68 -20.02
C VAL A 270 15.27 -8.97 -20.40
N SER A 271 16.05 -9.53 -19.48
CA SER A 271 16.74 -10.82 -19.64
C SER A 271 15.74 -11.97 -19.82
N GLN A 272 16.16 -13.05 -20.46
CA GLN A 272 15.31 -14.22 -20.65
C GLN A 272 15.01 -14.93 -19.33
N LYS A 273 16.01 -15.03 -18.44
CA LYS A 273 15.88 -15.56 -17.09
C LYS A 273 16.27 -14.45 -16.08
N PRO A 274 15.46 -14.17 -15.05
CA PRO A 274 15.90 -13.33 -13.95
C PRO A 274 17.15 -13.91 -13.29
N ALA A 275 18.03 -13.05 -12.78
CA ALA A 275 19.16 -13.50 -11.98
C ALA A 275 18.67 -14.19 -10.69
N ASP A 276 19.36 -15.23 -10.27
CA ASP A 276 19.05 -15.91 -9.02
C ASP A 276 19.26 -14.95 -7.84
N THR A 277 18.36 -15.00 -6.85
CA THR A 277 18.42 -14.16 -5.65
C THR A 277 19.46 -14.68 -4.67
N LEU A 278 19.99 -13.83 -3.81
CA LEU A 278 20.84 -14.25 -2.70
C LEU A 278 20.09 -15.21 -1.77
N PHE A 279 18.78 -14.99 -1.63
CA PHE A 279 17.90 -15.86 -0.84
C PHE A 279 17.89 -17.31 -1.35
N VAL A 280 17.85 -17.50 -2.67
CA VAL A 280 17.89 -18.85 -3.29
C VAL A 280 19.28 -19.45 -3.28
N LEU A 281 20.32 -18.60 -3.43
CA LEU A 281 21.71 -19.05 -3.51
C LEU A 281 22.31 -19.42 -2.15
N SER A 282 21.75 -18.91 -1.04
CA SER A 282 22.27 -19.18 0.31
C SER A 282 21.70 -20.45 0.92
N ASP A 283 22.57 -21.34 1.34
CA ASP A 283 22.20 -22.58 2.04
C ASP A 283 22.09 -22.42 3.57
N ARG A 284 22.36 -21.21 4.11
CA ARG A 284 22.52 -20.98 5.56
C ARG A 284 21.33 -20.33 6.26
N ASP A 285 20.21 -20.18 5.57
CA ASP A 285 19.00 -19.62 6.16
C ASP A 285 19.25 -18.26 6.86
N ASN A 286 20.00 -17.35 6.19
CA ASN A 286 20.46 -16.08 6.74
C ASN A 286 20.18 -14.87 5.84
N VAL A 287 19.40 -15.03 4.79
CA VAL A 287 18.99 -13.95 3.89
C VAL A 287 17.54 -13.58 4.15
N ILE A 288 17.25 -12.29 4.35
CA ILE A 288 15.91 -11.72 4.33
C ILE A 288 15.71 -11.14 2.95
N TYR A 289 14.75 -11.67 2.19
CA TYR A 289 14.38 -11.14 0.88
C TYR A 289 13.26 -10.12 1.03
N LEU A 290 13.34 -9.01 0.28
CA LEU A 290 12.36 -7.94 0.34
C LEU A 290 12.00 -7.44 -1.06
N ASN A 291 10.70 -7.22 -1.30
CA ASN A 291 10.18 -6.65 -2.53
C ASN A 291 8.94 -5.78 -2.28
N THR A 292 8.55 -4.96 -3.27
CA THR A 292 7.40 -4.06 -3.18
C THR A 292 6.60 -3.99 -4.48
N PHE A 293 5.32 -3.65 -4.36
CA PHE A 293 4.46 -3.37 -5.51
C PHE A 293 4.52 -1.91 -5.99
N SER A 294 5.33 -1.07 -5.33
CA SER A 294 5.41 0.36 -5.63
C SER A 294 5.84 0.66 -7.07
N LYS A 295 6.77 -0.13 -7.61
CA LYS A 295 7.26 0.04 -8.98
C LYS A 295 6.41 -0.70 -10.00
N THR A 296 5.87 -1.85 -9.63
CA THR A 296 5.14 -2.73 -10.55
C THR A 296 3.68 -2.36 -10.74
N ILE A 297 3.06 -1.76 -9.74
CA ILE A 297 1.66 -1.30 -9.79
C ILE A 297 1.60 0.22 -9.64
N SER A 298 1.87 0.74 -8.44
CA SER A 298 1.85 2.17 -8.16
C SER A 298 2.59 2.50 -6.86
N PRO A 299 3.35 3.62 -6.82
CA PRO A 299 3.94 4.12 -5.58
C PRO A 299 2.90 4.44 -4.48
N SER A 300 1.66 4.76 -4.86
CA SER A 300 0.58 5.08 -3.92
C SER A 300 0.00 3.87 -3.20
N LEU A 301 0.17 2.66 -3.75
CA LEU A 301 -0.36 1.43 -3.14
C LEU A 301 0.32 1.11 -1.81
N ARG A 302 1.59 1.51 -1.66
CA ARG A 302 2.38 1.34 -0.41
C ARG A 302 2.36 -0.08 0.16
N VAL A 303 2.41 -1.09 -0.66
CA VAL A 303 2.50 -2.49 -0.23
C VAL A 303 3.85 -3.09 -0.60
N GLY A 304 4.47 -3.71 0.37
CA GLY A 304 5.65 -4.54 0.22
C GLY A 304 5.53 -5.83 1.03
N TYR A 305 6.48 -6.70 0.85
CA TYR A 305 6.59 -7.91 1.63
C TYR A 305 8.05 -8.30 1.82
N MET A 306 8.32 -9.03 2.90
CA MET A 306 9.61 -9.67 3.12
C MET A 306 9.42 -11.17 3.34
N VAL A 307 10.43 -11.93 2.97
CA VAL A 307 10.53 -13.37 3.22
C VAL A 307 11.63 -13.58 4.25
N LEU A 308 11.23 -14.08 5.39
CA LEU A 308 12.16 -14.39 6.47
C LEU A 308 12.82 -15.74 6.29
N PRO A 309 14.10 -15.88 6.66
CA PRO A 309 14.69 -17.19 6.88
C PRO A 309 13.93 -17.92 8.00
N LYS A 310 13.79 -19.25 7.92
CA LYS A 310 12.98 -20.06 8.86
C LYS A 310 13.32 -19.82 10.32
N ARG A 311 14.62 -19.68 10.61
CA ARG A 311 15.11 -19.42 11.98
C ARG A 311 14.60 -18.09 12.58
N LEU A 312 14.18 -17.12 11.76
CA LEU A 312 13.67 -15.84 12.24
C LEU A 312 12.14 -15.81 12.42
N VAL A 313 11.41 -16.77 11.88
CA VAL A 313 9.93 -16.77 11.94
C VAL A 313 9.44 -16.76 13.39
N LYS A 314 9.92 -17.67 14.21
CA LYS A 314 9.55 -17.71 15.64
C LYS A 314 9.98 -16.46 16.40
N ILE A 315 11.17 -15.93 16.11
CA ILE A 315 11.68 -14.72 16.73
C ILE A 315 10.83 -13.50 16.35
N PHE A 316 10.40 -13.45 15.08
CA PHE A 316 9.48 -12.41 14.60
C PHE A 316 8.14 -12.46 15.34
N GLU A 317 7.55 -13.63 15.47
CA GLU A 317 6.30 -13.84 16.19
C GLU A 317 6.41 -13.40 17.67
N GLU A 318 7.47 -13.82 18.34
CA GLU A 318 7.69 -13.49 19.77
C GLU A 318 7.97 -11.99 20.00
N ARG A 319 8.71 -11.33 19.10
CA ARG A 319 9.13 -9.93 19.27
C ARG A 319 8.15 -8.92 18.67
N LEU A 320 7.55 -9.25 17.53
CA LEU A 320 6.83 -8.30 16.69
C LEU A 320 5.39 -8.74 16.37
N GLY A 321 4.98 -9.96 16.78
CA GLY A 321 3.64 -10.48 16.52
C GLY A 321 2.50 -9.69 17.16
N PHE A 322 2.79 -8.79 18.11
CA PHE A 322 1.81 -7.89 18.72
C PHE A 322 1.41 -6.71 17.81
N TYR A 323 2.20 -6.39 16.79
CA TYR A 323 1.86 -5.34 15.83
C TYR A 323 0.64 -5.74 14.99
N SER A 324 -0.10 -4.73 14.54
CA SER A 324 -1.11 -4.94 13.49
C SER A 324 -0.47 -4.81 12.13
N CYS A 325 -0.93 -5.58 11.15
CA CYS A 325 -0.55 -5.34 9.77
C CYS A 325 -0.93 -3.92 9.35
N THR A 326 0.02 -3.20 8.78
CA THR A 326 -0.16 -1.80 8.37
C THR A 326 -0.78 -1.65 6.98
N VAL A 327 -0.96 -2.76 6.26
CA VAL A 327 -1.62 -2.77 4.96
C VAL A 327 -3.11 -3.08 5.17
N PRO A 328 -4.02 -2.22 4.68
CA PRO A 328 -5.45 -2.46 4.78
C PRO A 328 -5.86 -3.80 4.15
N THR A 329 -6.87 -4.44 4.75
CA THR A 329 -7.39 -5.73 4.27
C THR A 329 -7.85 -5.66 2.83
N PHE A 330 -8.51 -4.58 2.44
CA PHE A 330 -8.99 -4.40 1.08
C PHE A 330 -7.85 -4.44 0.05
N GLU A 331 -6.76 -3.70 0.27
CA GLU A 331 -5.60 -3.71 -0.63
C GLU A 331 -4.96 -5.09 -0.72
N GLN A 332 -4.90 -5.81 0.40
CA GLN A 332 -4.37 -7.18 0.40
C GLN A 332 -5.22 -8.12 -0.45
N LEU A 333 -6.56 -8.06 -0.34
CA LEU A 333 -7.47 -8.86 -1.14
C LEU A 333 -7.43 -8.49 -2.63
N VAL A 334 -7.28 -7.19 -2.95
CA VAL A 334 -7.08 -6.74 -4.35
C VAL A 334 -5.81 -7.31 -4.95
N LEU A 335 -4.70 -7.30 -4.20
CA LEU A 335 -3.44 -7.90 -4.65
C LEU A 335 -3.55 -9.42 -4.79
N THR A 336 -4.24 -10.08 -3.87
CA THR A 336 -4.53 -11.52 -3.95
C THR A 336 -5.23 -11.87 -5.26
N GLU A 337 -6.28 -11.13 -5.61
CA GLU A 337 -7.02 -11.34 -6.85
C GLU A 337 -6.14 -11.09 -8.09
N LEU A 338 -5.33 -10.01 -8.10
CA LEU A 338 -4.42 -9.72 -9.20
C LEU A 338 -3.38 -10.82 -9.44
N LEU A 339 -2.85 -11.40 -8.36
CA LEU A 339 -1.88 -12.50 -8.42
C LEU A 339 -2.54 -13.81 -8.86
N ASN A 340 -3.68 -14.17 -8.27
CA ASN A 340 -4.37 -15.43 -8.53
C ASN A 340 -5.01 -15.48 -9.92
N SER A 341 -5.55 -14.35 -10.43
CA SER A 341 -6.08 -14.26 -11.79
C SER A 341 -4.99 -14.27 -12.87
N GLY A 342 -3.71 -14.09 -12.49
CA GLY A 342 -2.59 -13.91 -13.41
C GLY A 342 -2.56 -12.53 -14.12
N ASP A 343 -3.44 -11.59 -13.74
CA ASP A 343 -3.46 -10.24 -14.31
C ASP A 343 -2.18 -9.47 -14.00
N PHE A 344 -1.61 -9.67 -12.82
CA PHE A 344 -0.31 -9.11 -12.44
C PHE A 344 0.80 -9.60 -13.36
N GLU A 345 0.93 -10.91 -13.57
CA GLU A 345 1.96 -11.49 -14.45
C GLU A 345 1.78 -11.05 -15.91
N ARG A 346 0.53 -10.96 -16.39
CA ARG A 346 0.23 -10.41 -17.73
C ARG A 346 0.68 -8.96 -17.86
N HIS A 347 0.49 -8.15 -16.82
CA HIS A 347 0.98 -6.78 -16.79
C HIS A 347 2.51 -6.73 -16.86
N ILE A 348 3.23 -7.46 -15.99
CA ILE A 348 4.69 -7.53 -16.00
C ILE A 348 5.22 -7.92 -17.40
N ASN A 349 4.63 -8.95 -18.01
CA ASN A 349 5.05 -9.42 -19.33
C ASN A 349 4.80 -8.38 -20.42
N ARG A 350 3.73 -7.58 -20.33
CA ARG A 350 3.46 -6.47 -21.25
C ARG A 350 4.54 -5.39 -21.15
N VAL A 351 4.90 -4.98 -19.93
CA VAL A 351 5.95 -3.98 -19.70
C VAL A 351 7.31 -4.49 -20.17
N ARG A 352 7.68 -5.72 -19.85
CA ARG A 352 8.92 -6.35 -20.36
C ARG A 352 9.00 -6.36 -21.88
N ARG A 353 7.91 -6.66 -22.57
CA ARG A 353 7.86 -6.64 -24.04
C ARG A 353 8.04 -5.22 -24.59
N ALA A 354 7.43 -4.22 -23.96
CA ALA A 354 7.59 -2.82 -24.36
C ALA A 354 9.06 -2.39 -24.24
N LYS A 355 9.67 -2.61 -23.08
CA LYS A 355 11.09 -2.28 -22.83
C LYS A 355 12.05 -3.01 -23.80
N ARG A 356 11.81 -4.29 -24.11
CA ARG A 356 12.63 -5.01 -25.12
C ARG A 356 12.51 -4.38 -26.51
N ARG A 357 11.31 -3.92 -26.91
CA ARG A 357 11.12 -3.24 -28.21
C ARG A 357 11.86 -1.89 -28.28
N GLU A 358 11.90 -1.17 -27.16
CA GLU A 358 12.64 0.09 -27.06
C GLU A 358 14.15 -0.14 -27.19
N LEU A 359 14.70 -1.11 -26.46
CA LEU A 359 16.11 -1.48 -26.54
C LEU A 359 16.54 -1.97 -27.93
N ASN A 360 15.66 -2.66 -28.67
CA ASN A 360 15.96 -3.15 -30.01
C ASN A 360 15.86 -2.04 -31.08
N LYS A 361 15.35 -0.85 -30.74
CA LYS A 361 15.25 0.31 -31.64
C LYS A 361 16.37 1.32 -31.45
N ALA A 362 17.04 1.27 -30.27
CA ALA A 362 18.23 2.06 -29.95
C ALA A 362 19.51 1.36 -30.43
#